data_83b0fe551fe940e733adcc415289818f
#
_entry.id   83b0fe551fe940e733adcc415289818f
#
_cell.length_a   1.000
_cell.length_b   1.000
_cell.length_c   1.000
_cell.angle_alpha   90.00
_cell.angle_beta   90.00
_cell.angle_gamma   90.00
#
_symmetry.space_group_name_H-M   'P 1'
#
loop_
_entity.id
_entity.type
_entity.pdbx_description
1 polymer ?
#
loop_
_entity_poly.entity_id
_entity_poly.type
_entity_poly.pdbx_seq_one_letter_code
_entity_poly.pdbx_strand_id
1 'polypeptide(L)'
;QRQMCIRDRFLAALLLVCFSGVTNAQTRKQREDAKREAWKKERQEKKALEAQQDSVSYVQAINALKNGSFVLEADNVVFRNGIMRFVSSNTNYVEVNDGQGIIQTAFTNFVYNWSPNGLGGVTVQGNVNGISMRQDKDGNVYYNYGINGIAVSATVSIVLTGGTNQASVTINPNFSGNTLTMNGYLVPYNESSVFQGTTW
;
A
#
# COMPACT_ATOMS: atom_id res chain seq x y z
N GLN A 1 75.52 39.72 14.82
CA GLN A 1 74.42 39.07 15.61
C GLN A 1 73.07 39.66 15.30
N ARG A 2 72.48 39.53 14.12
CA ARG A 2 71.04 39.79 13.85
C ARG A 2 70.63 39.36 12.42
N GLN A 3 70.90 38.16 12.05
CA GLN A 3 70.33 37.57 10.82
C GLN A 3 69.75 36.17 10.98
N MET A 4 69.28 35.89 12.19
CA MET A 4 68.64 34.59 12.46
C MET A 4 67.20 34.83 12.93
N CYS A 5 66.29 35.37 12.15
CA CYS A 5 64.89 35.49 12.55
C CYS A 5 63.84 35.54 11.43
N ILE A 6 64.25 35.62 10.18
CA ILE A 6 63.20 35.75 9.12
C ILE A 6 62.82 34.40 8.52
N ARG A 7 63.77 33.47 8.36
CA ARG A 7 63.52 32.10 7.83
C ARG A 7 62.74 31.23 8.81
N ASP A 8 62.95 31.35 10.15
CA ASP A 8 62.24 30.55 11.13
C ASP A 8 60.80 31.03 11.34
N ARG A 9 60.54 32.33 11.13
CA ARG A 9 59.17 32.87 11.20
C ARG A 9 58.31 32.44 9.99
N PHE A 10 58.89 32.27 8.82
CA PHE A 10 58.18 31.77 7.64
C PHE A 10 57.91 30.28 7.76
N LEU A 11 58.82 29.50 8.30
CA LEU A 11 58.64 28.05 8.55
C LEU A 11 57.57 27.78 9.65
N ALA A 12 57.56 28.59 10.72
CA ALA A 12 56.54 28.50 11.78
C ALA A 12 55.15 28.93 11.26
N ALA A 13 55.06 29.96 10.44
CA ALA A 13 53.80 30.38 9.80
C ALA A 13 53.26 29.35 8.81
N LEU A 14 54.14 28.70 8.02
CA LEU A 14 53.75 27.64 7.07
C LEU A 14 53.22 26.39 7.82
N LEU A 15 53.83 26.00 8.93
CA LEU A 15 53.35 24.86 9.75
C LEU A 15 52.01 25.16 10.41
N LEU A 16 51.74 26.41 10.84
CA LEU A 16 50.44 26.79 11.42
C LEU A 16 49.30 26.80 10.41
N VAL A 17 49.55 27.17 9.16
CA VAL A 17 48.54 27.13 8.08
C VAL A 17 48.21 25.68 7.67
N CYS A 18 49.20 24.75 7.68
CA CYS A 18 48.94 23.33 7.41
C CYS A 18 48.10 22.66 8.49
N PHE A 19 48.25 23.06 9.80
CA PHE A 19 47.50 22.49 10.91
C PHE A 19 46.02 22.92 10.89
N SER A 20 45.72 24.15 10.51
CA SER A 20 44.34 24.66 10.44
C SER A 20 43.50 24.04 9.28
N GLY A 21 44.14 23.62 8.19
CA GLY A 21 43.48 22.93 7.06
C GLY A 21 43.05 21.50 7.41
N VAL A 22 43.85 20.78 8.18
CA VAL A 22 43.57 19.37 8.55
C VAL A 22 42.42 19.29 9.57
N THR A 23 42.36 20.20 10.53
CA THR A 23 41.28 20.22 11.54
C THR A 23 39.92 20.54 10.91
N ASN A 24 39.85 21.46 9.96
CA ASN A 24 38.61 21.77 9.25
C ASN A 24 38.09 20.61 8.39
N ALA A 25 38.98 19.88 7.72
CA ALA A 25 38.60 18.71 6.92
C ALA A 25 38.11 17.55 7.79
N GLN A 26 38.76 17.28 8.92
CA GLN A 26 38.33 16.28 9.91
C GLN A 26 36.97 16.63 10.51
N THR A 27 36.73 17.90 10.85
CA THR A 27 35.45 18.36 11.41
C THR A 27 34.31 18.24 10.38
N ARG A 28 34.57 18.51 9.10
CA ARG A 28 33.58 18.33 8.02
C ARG A 28 33.23 16.85 7.85
N LYS A 29 34.20 15.96 7.79
CA LYS A 29 34.00 14.53 7.66
C LYS A 29 33.20 13.95 8.85
N GLN A 30 33.56 14.34 10.07
CA GLN A 30 32.81 13.95 11.28
C GLN A 30 31.36 14.41 11.26
N ARG A 31 31.08 15.63 10.78
CA ARG A 31 29.70 16.12 10.62
C ARG A 31 28.92 15.36 9.55
N GLU A 32 29.56 14.98 8.44
CA GLU A 32 28.92 14.18 7.40
C GLU A 32 28.65 12.75 7.89
N ASP A 33 29.59 12.15 8.59
CA ASP A 33 29.41 10.82 9.16
C ASP A 33 28.31 10.80 10.21
N ALA A 34 28.27 11.81 11.10
CA ALA A 34 27.19 11.97 12.08
C ALA A 34 25.80 12.16 11.42
N LYS A 35 25.71 12.94 10.33
CA LYS A 35 24.47 13.08 9.54
C LYS A 35 24.05 11.76 8.91
N ARG A 36 25.00 10.99 8.34
CA ARG A 36 24.72 9.68 7.75
C ARG A 36 24.21 8.68 8.80
N GLU A 37 24.80 8.69 9.98
CA GLU A 37 24.37 7.83 11.10
C GLU A 37 22.99 8.23 11.61
N ALA A 38 22.73 9.53 11.80
CA ALA A 38 21.43 10.03 12.19
C ALA A 38 20.35 9.63 11.17
N TRP A 39 20.62 9.81 9.87
CA TRP A 39 19.71 9.42 8.82
C TRP A 39 19.46 7.89 8.76
N LYS A 40 20.51 7.08 9.02
CA LYS A 40 20.35 5.62 9.11
C LYS A 40 19.47 5.21 10.28
N LYS A 41 19.65 5.84 11.46
CA LYS A 41 18.83 5.60 12.66
C LYS A 41 17.36 5.97 12.40
N GLU A 42 17.12 7.17 11.89
CA GLU A 42 15.77 7.64 11.56
C GLU A 42 15.07 6.69 10.57
N ARG A 43 15.80 6.24 9.54
CA ARG A 43 15.27 5.28 8.57
C ARG A 43 14.99 3.91 9.19
N GLN A 44 15.81 3.46 10.15
CA GLN A 44 15.57 2.21 10.87
C GLN A 44 14.36 2.31 11.80
N GLU A 45 14.24 3.41 12.53
CA GLU A 45 13.09 3.69 13.41
C GLU A 45 11.78 3.76 12.60
N LYS A 46 11.80 4.46 11.47
CA LYS A 46 10.65 4.53 10.56
C LYS A 46 10.24 3.15 10.05
N LYS A 47 11.20 2.34 9.60
CA LYS A 47 10.92 0.96 9.15
C LYS A 47 10.39 0.07 10.27
N ALA A 48 10.88 0.23 11.50
CA ALA A 48 10.40 -0.53 12.63
C ALA A 48 8.94 -0.15 12.99
N LEU A 49 8.62 1.14 12.92
CA LEU A 49 7.25 1.63 13.14
C LEU A 49 6.30 1.14 12.03
N GLU A 50 6.71 1.23 10.76
CA GLU A 50 5.94 0.70 9.62
C GLU A 50 5.68 -0.81 9.80
N ALA A 51 6.69 -1.60 10.15
CA ALA A 51 6.53 -3.03 10.38
C ALA A 51 5.59 -3.36 11.54
N GLN A 52 5.56 -2.54 12.60
CA GLN A 52 4.59 -2.70 13.68
C GLN A 52 3.17 -2.37 13.22
N GLN A 53 2.98 -1.28 12.47
CA GLN A 53 1.69 -0.90 11.92
C GLN A 53 1.17 -1.98 10.95
N ASP A 54 2.02 -2.48 10.05
CA ASP A 54 1.68 -3.55 9.13
C ASP A 54 1.22 -4.81 9.86
N SER A 55 1.91 -5.20 10.93
CA SER A 55 1.55 -6.36 11.74
C SER A 55 0.18 -6.21 12.40
N VAL A 56 -0.14 -5.03 12.92
CA VAL A 56 -1.46 -4.74 13.51
C VAL A 56 -2.55 -4.78 12.44
N SER A 57 -2.32 -4.09 11.31
CA SER A 57 -3.25 -4.06 10.19
C SER A 57 -3.51 -5.46 9.60
N TYR A 58 -2.47 -6.30 9.55
CA TYR A 58 -2.61 -7.70 9.13
C TYR A 58 -3.52 -8.50 10.05
N VAL A 59 -3.36 -8.39 11.37
CA VAL A 59 -4.22 -9.08 12.34
C VAL A 59 -5.67 -8.59 12.23
N GLN A 60 -5.88 -7.29 12.07
CA GLN A 60 -7.20 -6.71 11.85
C GLN A 60 -7.84 -7.24 10.56
N ALA A 61 -7.07 -7.29 9.47
CA ALA A 61 -7.53 -7.83 8.19
C ALA A 61 -7.94 -9.31 8.28
N ILE A 62 -7.13 -10.16 8.95
CA ILE A 62 -7.49 -11.57 9.17
C ILE A 62 -8.79 -11.71 9.99
N ASN A 63 -8.94 -10.91 11.04
CA ASN A 63 -10.14 -10.96 11.88
C ASN A 63 -11.37 -10.49 11.09
N ALA A 64 -11.24 -9.47 10.25
CA ALA A 64 -12.30 -8.99 9.36
C ALA A 64 -12.73 -10.07 8.36
N LEU A 65 -11.78 -10.79 7.75
CA LEU A 65 -12.07 -11.95 6.88
C LEU A 65 -12.79 -13.08 7.63
N LYS A 66 -12.33 -13.44 8.84
CA LYS A 66 -12.97 -14.47 9.67
C LYS A 66 -14.40 -14.12 10.06
N ASN A 67 -14.65 -12.85 10.34
CA ASN A 67 -15.96 -12.35 10.72
C ASN A 67 -16.88 -12.14 9.51
N GLY A 68 -16.36 -12.20 8.28
CA GLY A 68 -17.12 -11.88 7.06
C GLY A 68 -17.61 -10.42 7.02
N SER A 69 -16.83 -9.50 7.58
CA SER A 69 -17.14 -8.07 7.64
C SER A 69 -15.88 -7.25 7.30
N PHE A 70 -15.66 -7.00 6.02
CA PHE A 70 -14.44 -6.38 5.51
C PHE A 70 -14.70 -5.58 4.22
N VAL A 71 -13.77 -4.68 3.91
CA VAL A 71 -13.70 -3.96 2.65
C VAL A 71 -12.27 -4.07 2.11
N LEU A 72 -12.14 -4.41 0.84
CA LEU A 72 -10.90 -4.24 0.08
C LEU A 72 -11.00 -2.94 -0.70
N GLU A 73 -10.27 -1.93 -0.28
CA GLU A 73 -10.15 -0.62 -0.92
C GLU A 73 -9.07 -0.68 -2.00
N ALA A 74 -9.45 -0.54 -3.27
CA ALA A 74 -8.55 -0.77 -4.39
C ALA A 74 -7.82 0.49 -4.87
N ASP A 75 -6.50 0.43 -4.93
CA ASP A 75 -5.64 1.49 -5.50
C ASP A 75 -5.46 1.33 -7.01
N ASN A 76 -5.56 0.11 -7.49
CA ASN A 76 -5.47 -0.17 -8.92
C ASN A 76 -6.35 -1.35 -9.33
N VAL A 77 -6.70 -1.34 -10.61
CA VAL A 77 -7.50 -2.36 -11.26
C VAL A 77 -6.76 -2.88 -12.48
N VAL A 78 -6.70 -4.20 -12.61
CA VAL A 78 -6.09 -4.89 -13.73
C VAL A 78 -7.17 -5.63 -14.51
N PHE A 79 -7.32 -5.30 -15.79
CA PHE A 79 -8.26 -5.94 -16.69
C PHE A 79 -7.70 -7.25 -17.28
N ARG A 80 -8.56 -8.09 -17.80
CA ARG A 80 -8.19 -9.37 -18.45
C ARG A 80 -7.05 -9.25 -19.47
N ASN A 81 -6.98 -8.15 -20.21
CA ASN A 81 -5.95 -7.89 -21.22
C ASN A 81 -4.61 -7.41 -20.62
N GLY A 82 -4.46 -7.41 -19.29
CA GLY A 82 -3.26 -6.97 -18.57
C GLY A 82 -3.13 -5.45 -18.42
N ILE A 83 -4.08 -4.67 -18.92
CA ILE A 83 -4.07 -3.21 -18.73
C ILE A 83 -4.36 -2.89 -17.26
N MET A 84 -3.44 -2.20 -16.61
CA MET A 84 -3.58 -1.66 -15.25
C MET A 84 -4.03 -0.20 -15.29
N ARG A 85 -4.90 0.18 -14.36
CA ARG A 85 -5.32 1.57 -14.11
C ARG A 85 -5.28 1.85 -12.61
N PHE A 86 -4.66 2.97 -12.23
CA PHE A 86 -4.79 3.50 -10.87
C PHE A 86 -6.16 4.14 -10.71
N VAL A 87 -6.78 3.88 -9.57
CA VAL A 87 -8.14 4.30 -9.26
C VAL A 87 -8.20 4.91 -7.86
N SER A 88 -9.32 5.54 -7.53
CA SER A 88 -9.55 6.06 -6.19
C SER A 88 -10.12 4.96 -5.29
N SER A 89 -9.48 4.69 -4.16
CA SER A 89 -9.82 3.59 -3.27
C SER A 89 -11.18 3.75 -2.59
N ASN A 90 -11.65 4.98 -2.41
CA ASN A 90 -12.96 5.25 -1.81
C ASN A 90 -14.15 4.95 -2.74
N THR A 91 -13.93 4.78 -4.04
CA THR A 91 -14.98 4.48 -5.04
C THR A 91 -14.75 3.18 -5.80
N ASN A 92 -13.61 2.50 -5.57
CA ASN A 92 -13.31 1.20 -6.17
C ASN A 92 -12.99 0.22 -5.05
N TYR A 93 -13.91 -0.70 -4.79
CA TYR A 93 -13.80 -1.59 -3.65
C TYR A 93 -14.61 -2.88 -3.82
N VAL A 94 -14.26 -3.85 -3.00
CA VAL A 94 -15.02 -5.07 -2.78
C VAL A 94 -15.35 -5.14 -1.29
N GLU A 95 -16.63 -5.22 -0.97
CA GLU A 95 -17.15 -5.26 0.39
C GLU A 95 -17.87 -6.57 0.64
N VAL A 96 -17.74 -7.09 1.85
CA VAL A 96 -18.59 -8.13 2.40
C VAL A 96 -18.99 -7.72 3.80
N ASN A 97 -20.30 -7.71 4.06
CA ASN A 97 -20.85 -7.45 5.38
C ASN A 97 -22.20 -8.17 5.56
N ASP A 98 -22.42 -8.82 6.70
CA ASP A 98 -23.66 -9.53 7.04
C ASP A 98 -24.17 -10.49 5.94
N GLY A 99 -23.26 -11.19 5.25
CA GLY A 99 -23.61 -12.12 4.17
C GLY A 99 -24.00 -11.45 2.85
N GLN A 100 -23.91 -10.13 2.77
CA GLN A 100 -24.06 -9.36 1.53
C GLN A 100 -22.67 -8.99 1.01
N GLY A 101 -22.53 -9.02 -0.30
CA GLY A 101 -21.32 -8.56 -1.00
C GLY A 101 -21.64 -7.42 -1.95
N ILE A 102 -20.75 -6.44 -2.01
CA ILE A 102 -20.79 -5.34 -2.97
C ILE A 102 -19.47 -5.32 -3.75
N ILE A 103 -19.57 -5.17 -5.06
CA ILE A 103 -18.43 -4.95 -5.93
C ILE A 103 -18.68 -3.64 -6.66
N GLN A 104 -17.84 -2.65 -6.43
CA GLN A 104 -17.94 -1.35 -7.09
C GLN A 104 -16.66 -1.01 -7.85
N THR A 105 -16.86 -0.56 -9.08
CA THR A 105 -15.82 0.04 -9.92
C THR A 105 -16.27 1.43 -10.36
N ALA A 106 -15.34 2.38 -10.39
CA ALA A 106 -15.57 3.75 -10.85
C ALA A 106 -14.34 4.24 -11.62
N PHE A 107 -14.54 4.61 -12.88
CA PHE A 107 -13.46 5.08 -13.75
C PHE A 107 -13.72 6.51 -14.18
N THR A 108 -13.07 7.47 -13.56
CA THR A 108 -13.23 8.91 -13.83
C THR A 108 -12.91 9.35 -15.26
N ASN A 109 -12.23 8.53 -16.04
CA ASN A 109 -11.80 8.85 -17.41
C ASN A 109 -12.64 8.17 -18.51
N PHE A 110 -13.68 7.44 -18.16
CA PHE A 110 -14.65 6.85 -19.11
C PHE A 110 -15.98 7.57 -18.98
N VAL A 111 -16.00 8.82 -19.37
CA VAL A 111 -17.26 9.56 -19.53
C VAL A 111 -17.90 9.12 -20.85
N TYR A 112 -18.42 7.90 -20.90
CA TYR A 112 -19.54 7.62 -21.78
C TYR A 112 -20.80 8.13 -21.10
N ASN A 113 -21.71 8.73 -21.86
CA ASN A 113 -22.94 9.37 -21.43
C ASN A 113 -23.90 8.50 -20.58
N TRP A 114 -23.47 7.33 -20.15
CA TRP A 114 -24.24 6.39 -19.36
C TRP A 114 -23.34 5.66 -18.36
N SER A 115 -23.38 6.08 -17.13
CA SER A 115 -22.69 5.46 -16.00
C SER A 115 -23.75 4.87 -15.07
N PRO A 116 -23.87 3.54 -14.98
CA PRO A 116 -24.91 2.90 -14.18
C PRO A 116 -24.91 3.30 -12.71
N ASN A 117 -23.74 3.49 -12.11
CA ASN A 117 -23.62 3.84 -10.70
C ASN A 117 -23.47 5.35 -10.43
N GLY A 118 -23.54 6.19 -11.47
CA GLY A 118 -23.32 7.64 -11.34
C GLY A 118 -21.86 8.06 -11.11
N LEU A 119 -20.92 7.09 -11.03
CA LEU A 119 -19.50 7.30 -10.71
C LEU A 119 -18.56 6.95 -11.88
N GLY A 120 -19.09 6.68 -13.06
CA GLY A 120 -18.31 6.25 -14.23
C GLY A 120 -18.05 4.75 -14.29
N GLY A 121 -18.85 3.93 -13.58
CA GLY A 121 -18.64 2.48 -13.52
C GLY A 121 -19.90 1.70 -13.16
N VAL A 122 -19.73 0.61 -12.42
CA VAL A 122 -20.81 -0.31 -12.03
C VAL A 122 -20.68 -0.62 -10.54
N THR A 123 -21.84 -0.61 -9.85
CA THR A 123 -21.99 -1.13 -8.48
C THR A 123 -22.98 -2.29 -8.55
N VAL A 124 -22.54 -3.48 -8.13
CA VAL A 124 -23.36 -4.69 -8.07
C VAL A 124 -23.39 -5.23 -6.66
N GLN A 125 -24.54 -5.75 -6.25
CA GLN A 125 -24.77 -6.30 -4.92
C GLN A 125 -25.35 -7.71 -5.03
N GLY A 126 -24.99 -8.60 -4.12
CA GLY A 126 -25.50 -9.96 -4.08
C GLY A 126 -25.25 -10.65 -2.74
N ASN A 127 -25.86 -11.82 -2.59
CA ASN A 127 -25.64 -12.68 -1.44
C ASN A 127 -24.32 -13.43 -1.58
N VAL A 128 -23.55 -13.48 -0.50
CA VAL A 128 -22.30 -14.23 -0.38
C VAL A 128 -22.58 -15.67 0.03
N ASN A 129 -21.92 -16.61 -0.63
CA ASN A 129 -22.05 -18.04 -0.34
C ASN A 129 -20.74 -18.80 -0.60
N GLY A 130 -20.65 -20.02 -0.09
CA GLY A 130 -19.51 -20.90 -0.36
C GLY A 130 -18.16 -20.39 0.12
N ILE A 131 -18.13 -19.69 1.26
CA ILE A 131 -16.91 -19.13 1.83
C ILE A 131 -15.92 -20.23 2.17
N SER A 132 -14.68 -20.08 1.71
CA SER A 132 -13.55 -20.90 2.11
C SER A 132 -12.35 -20.03 2.42
N MET A 133 -11.66 -20.33 3.52
CA MET A 133 -10.48 -19.60 3.98
C MET A 133 -9.35 -20.57 4.27
N ARG A 134 -8.15 -20.28 3.76
CA ARG A 134 -6.94 -21.05 4.01
C ARG A 134 -5.77 -20.10 4.20
N GLN A 135 -4.89 -20.42 5.14
CA GLN A 135 -3.63 -19.72 5.37
C GLN A 135 -2.47 -20.64 5.01
N ASP A 136 -1.45 -20.09 4.34
CA ASP A 136 -0.21 -20.82 4.05
C ASP A 136 0.85 -20.63 5.15
N LYS A 137 2.04 -21.23 4.94
CA LYS A 137 3.15 -21.17 5.90
C LYS A 137 3.82 -19.80 5.96
N ASP A 138 3.70 -19.02 4.89
CA ASP A 138 4.26 -17.68 4.77
C ASP A 138 3.30 -16.60 5.31
N GLY A 139 2.15 -17.03 5.83
CA GLY A 139 1.12 -16.16 6.38
C GLY A 139 0.16 -15.60 5.36
N ASN A 140 0.27 -15.93 4.06
CA ASN A 140 -0.71 -15.45 3.09
C ASN A 140 -2.06 -16.14 3.34
N VAL A 141 -3.14 -15.36 3.22
CA VAL A 141 -4.50 -15.88 3.41
C VAL A 141 -5.22 -15.87 2.07
N TYR A 142 -5.76 -17.04 1.71
CA TYR A 142 -6.59 -17.24 0.53
C TYR A 142 -8.04 -17.35 0.99
N TYR A 143 -8.87 -16.41 0.55
CA TYR A 143 -10.28 -16.33 0.89
C TYR A 143 -11.11 -16.33 -0.38
N ASN A 144 -11.98 -17.34 -0.54
CA ASN A 144 -12.79 -17.50 -1.74
C ASN A 144 -14.26 -17.56 -1.36
N TYR A 145 -15.11 -16.97 -2.21
CA TYR A 145 -16.57 -17.04 -2.07
C TYR A 145 -17.27 -16.83 -3.40
N GLY A 146 -18.53 -17.24 -3.46
CA GLY A 146 -19.44 -16.91 -4.55
C GLY A 146 -20.27 -15.68 -4.17
N ILE A 147 -20.55 -14.80 -5.14
CA ILE A 147 -21.54 -13.72 -5.00
C ILE A 147 -22.63 -13.91 -6.04
N ASN A 148 -23.89 -13.91 -5.59
CA ASN A 148 -25.06 -14.06 -6.47
C ASN A 148 -26.11 -13.00 -6.16
N GLY A 149 -26.48 -12.21 -7.16
CA GLY A 149 -27.50 -11.17 -7.11
C GLY A 149 -28.18 -10.99 -8.46
N ILE A 150 -29.01 -9.98 -8.58
CA ILE A 150 -29.80 -9.72 -9.82
C ILE A 150 -28.84 -9.41 -10.99
N ALA A 151 -27.82 -8.58 -10.75
CA ALA A 151 -26.88 -8.11 -11.77
C ALA A 151 -25.49 -8.76 -11.65
N VAL A 152 -25.28 -9.67 -10.71
CA VAL A 152 -23.98 -10.31 -10.47
C VAL A 152 -24.12 -11.79 -10.18
N SER A 153 -23.29 -12.59 -10.85
CA SER A 153 -22.97 -13.97 -10.47
C SER A 153 -21.50 -14.18 -10.77
N ALA A 154 -20.69 -14.31 -9.72
CA ALA A 154 -19.24 -14.38 -9.85
C ALA A 154 -18.61 -15.20 -8.72
N THR A 155 -17.42 -15.74 -9.00
CA THR A 155 -16.52 -16.26 -7.99
C THR A 155 -15.48 -15.20 -7.67
N VAL A 156 -15.30 -14.94 -6.39
CA VAL A 156 -14.35 -13.94 -5.87
C VAL A 156 -13.25 -14.65 -5.10
N SER A 157 -12.01 -14.38 -5.46
CA SER A 157 -10.81 -14.92 -4.82
C SER A 157 -9.96 -13.79 -4.30
N ILE A 158 -9.74 -13.75 -2.98
CA ILE A 158 -8.90 -12.76 -2.30
C ILE A 158 -7.63 -13.43 -1.83
N VAL A 159 -6.49 -12.78 -2.05
CA VAL A 159 -5.19 -13.16 -1.51
C VAL A 159 -4.69 -12.00 -0.65
N LEU A 160 -4.65 -12.20 0.66
CA LEU A 160 -4.06 -11.26 1.62
C LEU A 160 -2.58 -11.63 1.82
N THR A 161 -1.68 -10.68 1.64
CA THR A 161 -0.23 -10.87 1.78
C THR A 161 0.16 -11.01 3.26
N GLY A 162 0.97 -12.02 3.59
CA GLY A 162 1.44 -12.25 4.95
C GLY A 162 2.16 -11.06 5.55
N GLY A 163 1.82 -10.70 6.78
CA GLY A 163 2.43 -9.62 7.55
C GLY A 163 1.99 -8.20 7.20
N THR A 164 1.09 -8.03 6.23
CA THR A 164 0.53 -6.72 5.83
C THR A 164 -0.96 -6.85 5.57
N ASN A 165 -1.69 -5.73 5.45
CA ASN A 165 -3.08 -5.73 4.99
C ASN A 165 -3.22 -5.52 3.46
N GLN A 166 -2.12 -5.62 2.72
CA GLN A 166 -2.16 -5.58 1.25
C GLN A 166 -2.84 -6.84 0.72
N ALA A 167 -3.81 -6.65 -0.16
CA ALA A 167 -4.56 -7.76 -0.73
C ALA A 167 -4.84 -7.55 -2.22
N SER A 168 -5.00 -8.67 -2.90
CA SER A 168 -5.44 -8.74 -4.29
C SER A 168 -6.75 -9.52 -4.35
N VAL A 169 -7.76 -8.98 -5.01
CA VAL A 169 -9.02 -9.66 -5.27
C VAL A 169 -9.18 -9.91 -6.76
N THR A 170 -9.48 -11.14 -7.13
CA THR A 170 -9.80 -11.53 -8.50
C THR A 170 -11.29 -11.90 -8.58
N ILE A 171 -12.01 -11.22 -9.43
CA ILE A 171 -13.43 -11.40 -9.68
C ILE A 171 -13.59 -12.10 -11.03
N ASN A 172 -14.17 -13.30 -11.00
CA ASN A 172 -14.46 -14.11 -12.18
C ASN A 172 -15.97 -14.22 -12.36
N PRO A 173 -16.58 -13.44 -13.29
CA PRO A 173 -18.00 -13.56 -13.58
C PRO A 173 -18.31 -14.93 -14.20
N ASN A 174 -19.38 -15.59 -13.72
CA ASN A 174 -19.75 -16.95 -14.16
C ASN A 174 -20.25 -17.00 -15.61
N PHE A 175 -20.76 -15.87 -16.15
CA PHE A 175 -21.37 -15.80 -17.48
C PHE A 175 -20.57 -14.98 -18.50
N SER A 176 -19.42 -14.42 -18.09
CA SER A 176 -18.55 -13.68 -18.99
C SER A 176 -17.09 -14.01 -18.71
N GLY A 177 -16.23 -14.03 -19.72
CA GLY A 177 -14.80 -14.25 -19.53
C GLY A 177 -14.04 -12.99 -19.09
N ASN A 178 -14.71 -11.94 -18.61
CA ASN A 178 -14.09 -10.65 -18.26
C ASN A 178 -13.63 -10.64 -16.79
N THR A 179 -12.54 -11.32 -16.51
CA THR A 179 -11.91 -11.30 -15.20
C THR A 179 -11.40 -9.90 -14.87
N LEU A 180 -11.64 -9.47 -13.65
CA LEU A 180 -11.16 -8.21 -13.08
C LEU A 180 -10.32 -8.50 -11.83
N THR A 181 -9.15 -7.91 -11.74
CA THR A 181 -8.33 -7.98 -10.54
C THR A 181 -8.18 -6.59 -9.94
N MET A 182 -8.42 -6.45 -8.64
CA MET A 182 -8.29 -5.23 -7.88
C MET A 182 -7.22 -5.45 -6.81
N ASN A 183 -6.25 -4.54 -6.71
CA ASN A 183 -5.21 -4.59 -5.69
C ASN A 183 -5.31 -3.36 -4.79
N GLY A 184 -5.12 -3.54 -3.51
CA GLY A 184 -5.23 -2.48 -2.52
C GLY A 184 -5.07 -2.98 -1.10
N TYR A 185 -5.81 -2.40 -0.17
CA TYR A 185 -5.73 -2.71 1.26
C TYR A 185 -7.04 -3.27 1.77
N LEU A 186 -6.93 -4.32 2.57
CA LEU A 186 -8.08 -4.94 3.23
C LEU A 186 -8.20 -4.37 4.65
N VAL A 187 -9.37 -3.79 4.92
CA VAL A 187 -9.68 -3.15 6.19
C VAL A 187 -10.98 -3.71 6.77
N PRO A 188 -11.19 -3.66 8.09
CA PRO A 188 -12.49 -3.94 8.70
C PRO A 188 -13.58 -3.01 8.15
N TYR A 189 -14.79 -3.52 8.00
CA TYR A 189 -15.92 -2.75 7.47
C TYR A 189 -16.16 -1.43 8.20
N ASN A 190 -16.06 -1.41 9.52
CA ASN A 190 -16.27 -0.25 10.37
C ASN A 190 -15.14 0.81 10.29
N GLU A 191 -14.00 0.47 9.71
CA GLU A 191 -12.86 1.39 9.52
C GLU A 191 -12.78 1.93 8.10
N SER A 192 -13.59 1.39 7.17
CA SER A 192 -13.60 1.81 5.77
C SER A 192 -14.33 3.13 5.57
N SER A 193 -13.85 3.91 4.60
CA SER A 193 -14.40 5.20 4.20
C SER A 193 -14.96 5.21 2.77
N VAL A 194 -15.38 4.06 2.26
CA VAL A 194 -15.87 3.93 0.88
C VAL A 194 -17.20 4.60 0.69
N PHE A 195 -17.41 5.08 -0.53
CA PHE A 195 -18.66 5.68 -0.97
C PHE A 195 -19.38 4.76 -1.96
N GLN A 196 -20.58 4.35 -1.60
CA GLN A 196 -21.41 3.50 -2.45
C GLN A 196 -22.22 4.33 -3.46
N GLY A 197 -22.03 4.05 -4.75
CA GLY A 197 -22.86 4.58 -5.81
C GLY A 197 -24.20 3.83 -5.94
N THR A 198 -25.01 4.22 -6.93
CA THR A 198 -26.28 3.55 -7.19
C THR A 198 -26.05 2.09 -7.55
N THR A 199 -26.76 1.17 -6.89
CA THR A 199 -26.73 -0.28 -7.16
C THR A 199 -27.72 -0.67 -8.25
N TRP A 200 -27.38 -1.73 -8.96
CA TRP A 200 -28.25 -2.42 -9.95
C TRP A 200 -28.76 -3.73 -9.38
#